data_19597dfa4ee0f4ef4f0480d4f7bb5aa3
#
_entry.id   19597dfa4ee0f4ef4f0480d4f7bb5aa3
#
_cell.length_a   1.000
_cell.length_b   1.000
_cell.length_c   1.000
_cell.angle_alpha   90.00
_cell.angle_beta   90.00
_cell.angle_gamma   90.00
#
_symmetry.space_group_name_H-M   'P 1'
#
loop_
_entity.id
_entity.type
_entity.pdbx_description
1 polymer ?
#
loop_
_entity_poly.entity_id
_entity_poly.type
_entity_poly.pdbx_seq_one_letter_code
_entity_poly.pdbx_strand_id
1 'polypeptide(L)'
;LFCIKRSVRIIGKFMTLIKKIKDKKVNFEFNKEYIKVVTDKISNNDALFITNSFKEMHPADAADIIEHLNETDRENLIKLNNFKLEPQVFVELNESIQTEIIKYLSKDTIVEILKNLESDDAIKILENLEEKNKNDILGSLPPKDRFVLLESLSYPEDSAARIMQREFTAIPSNWSVGQTIDYLRENKDLPEEFLEIFIVDNEFKPIGTVPSSKVLRTA
;
A
#
# COMPACT_ATOMS: atom_id res chain seq x y z
N LEU A 1 37.95 -10.15 15.76
CA LEU A 1 37.11 -11.38 16.00
C LEU A 1 36.11 -11.22 17.15
N PHE A 2 36.42 -10.42 18.20
CA PHE A 2 35.52 -10.22 19.35
C PHE A 2 34.29 -9.35 19.08
N CYS A 3 34.39 -8.33 18.22
CA CYS A 3 33.29 -7.47 17.83
C CYS A 3 32.21 -8.19 17.00
N ILE A 4 32.61 -9.05 16.08
CA ILE A 4 31.69 -9.78 15.20
C ILE A 4 30.84 -10.78 16.01
N LYS A 5 31.43 -11.46 17.00
CA LYS A 5 30.68 -12.39 17.89
C LYS A 5 29.64 -11.68 18.78
N ARG A 6 29.88 -10.42 19.14
CA ARG A 6 28.94 -9.64 19.95
C ARG A 6 27.75 -9.16 19.12
N SER A 7 27.99 -8.74 17.88
CA SER A 7 26.92 -8.35 16.93
C SER A 7 26.03 -9.53 16.55
N VAL A 8 26.59 -10.70 16.25
CA VAL A 8 25.82 -11.93 15.94
C VAL A 8 24.97 -12.38 17.12
N ARG A 9 25.44 -12.20 18.36
CA ARG A 9 24.69 -12.60 19.57
C ARG A 9 23.53 -11.64 19.87
N ILE A 10 23.65 -10.36 19.51
CA ILE A 10 22.58 -9.36 19.62
C ILE A 10 21.53 -9.62 18.55
N ILE A 11 21.93 -9.88 17.30
CA ILE A 11 21.04 -10.24 16.20
C ILE A 11 20.29 -11.54 16.52
N GLY A 12 20.96 -12.55 17.06
CA GLY A 12 20.32 -13.82 17.47
C GLY A 12 19.29 -13.66 18.57
N LYS A 13 19.53 -12.79 19.57
CA LYS A 13 18.54 -12.47 20.61
C LYS A 13 17.36 -11.70 20.05
N PHE A 14 17.60 -10.80 19.10
CA PHE A 14 16.55 -10.01 18.44
C PHE A 14 15.68 -10.88 17.53
N MET A 15 16.28 -11.79 16.75
CA MET A 15 15.56 -12.78 15.93
C MET A 15 14.71 -13.73 16.80
N THR A 16 15.19 -14.07 18.00
CA THR A 16 14.43 -14.89 18.95
C THR A 16 13.28 -14.10 19.58
N LEU A 17 13.44 -12.80 19.77
CA LEU A 17 12.39 -11.90 20.25
C LEU A 17 11.30 -11.71 19.18
N ILE A 18 11.70 -11.47 17.93
CA ILE A 18 10.80 -11.38 16.77
C ILE A 18 10.05 -12.71 16.56
N LYS A 19 10.74 -13.86 16.70
CA LYS A 19 10.08 -15.16 16.61
C LYS A 19 9.09 -15.43 17.74
N LYS A 20 9.40 -15.01 18.97
CA LYS A 20 8.47 -15.05 20.11
C LYS A 20 7.27 -14.10 19.97
N ILE A 21 7.44 -13.00 19.21
CA ILE A 21 6.37 -12.07 18.88
C ILE A 21 5.47 -12.68 17.79
N LYS A 22 6.01 -13.38 16.77
CA LYS A 22 5.24 -14.11 15.73
C LYS A 22 4.42 -15.28 16.29
N ASP A 23 4.90 -15.97 17.33
CA ASP A 23 4.25 -17.16 17.92
C ASP A 23 3.14 -16.85 18.94
N LYS A 24 3.02 -15.61 19.39
CA LYS A 24 1.85 -15.12 20.10
C LYS A 24 0.99 -14.35 19.08
N LYS A 25 -0.29 -14.74 18.94
CA LYS A 25 -1.36 -13.81 18.50
C LYS A 25 -1.39 -12.67 19.53
N VAL A 26 -0.42 -11.78 19.47
CA VAL A 26 -0.36 -10.58 20.28
C VAL A 26 -1.26 -9.59 19.54
N ASN A 27 -2.41 -9.27 20.14
CA ASN A 27 -2.89 -7.90 20.03
C ASN A 27 -1.65 -7.03 20.24
N PHE A 28 -1.18 -6.36 19.20
CA PHE A 28 -0.15 -5.35 19.29
C PHE A 28 -0.74 -4.22 20.15
N GLU A 29 -0.71 -4.38 21.49
CA GLU A 29 -0.62 -3.21 22.34
C GLU A 29 0.70 -2.56 21.95
N PHE A 30 0.62 -1.46 21.24
CA PHE A 30 1.76 -0.65 20.81
C PHE A 30 2.71 -0.48 21.99
N ASN A 31 3.79 -1.27 21.96
CA ASN A 31 4.75 -1.22 23.05
C ASN A 31 5.54 0.09 22.89
N LYS A 32 5.30 1.06 23.76
CA LYS A 32 6.04 2.33 23.85
C LYS A 32 7.57 2.13 23.79
N GLU A 33 8.04 0.95 24.21
CA GLU A 33 9.45 0.59 24.13
C GLU A 33 9.92 0.39 22.67
N TYR A 34 9.06 -0.17 21.80
CA TYR A 34 9.42 -0.37 20.39
C TYR A 34 9.48 0.96 19.64
N ILE A 35 8.56 1.88 19.89
CA ILE A 35 8.59 3.24 19.30
C ILE A 35 9.89 3.96 19.70
N LYS A 36 10.32 3.86 20.97
CA LYS A 36 11.61 4.42 21.41
C LYS A 36 12.79 3.81 20.63
N VAL A 37 12.79 2.49 20.42
CA VAL A 37 13.85 1.84 19.65
C VAL A 37 13.85 2.36 18.20
N VAL A 38 12.69 2.51 17.57
CA VAL A 38 12.59 3.07 16.21
C VAL A 38 13.09 4.51 16.18
N THR A 39 12.67 5.35 17.12
CA THR A 39 13.13 6.75 17.24
C THR A 39 14.65 6.82 17.42
N ASP A 40 15.22 6.01 18.30
CA ASP A 40 16.68 5.95 18.51
C ASP A 40 17.41 5.51 17.23
N LYS A 41 16.84 4.56 16.47
CA LYS A 41 17.41 4.09 15.22
C LYS A 41 17.35 5.13 14.11
N ILE A 42 16.25 5.87 14.02
CA ILE A 42 16.11 7.00 13.10
C ILE A 42 17.18 8.07 13.44
N SER A 43 17.28 8.44 14.70
CA SER A 43 18.24 9.46 15.17
C SER A 43 19.69 9.06 14.93
N ASN A 44 20.00 7.76 15.00
CA ASN A 44 21.32 7.21 14.71
C ASN A 44 21.56 6.90 13.22
N ASN A 45 20.62 7.24 12.35
CA ASN A 45 20.69 7.01 10.90
C ASN A 45 20.90 5.53 10.51
N ASP A 46 20.34 4.59 11.31
CA ASP A 46 20.43 3.15 11.08
C ASP A 46 19.40 2.70 10.04
N ALA A 47 19.61 3.15 8.79
CA ALA A 47 18.73 2.89 7.67
C ALA A 47 18.50 1.39 7.42
N LEU A 48 19.50 0.54 7.66
CA LEU A 48 19.39 -0.89 7.45
C LEU A 48 18.41 -1.54 8.43
N PHE A 49 18.47 -1.16 9.70
CA PHE A 49 17.53 -1.64 10.71
C PHE A 49 16.10 -1.21 10.36
N ILE A 50 15.89 0.06 10.06
CA ILE A 50 14.59 0.63 9.74
C ILE A 50 13.99 -0.04 8.51
N THR A 51 14.72 -0.11 7.40
CA THR A 51 14.24 -0.71 6.14
C THR A 51 13.83 -2.17 6.34
N ASN A 52 14.66 -2.97 7.03
CA ASN A 52 14.33 -4.38 7.29
C ASN A 52 13.14 -4.54 8.23
N SER A 53 13.02 -3.69 9.25
CA SER A 53 11.91 -3.75 10.20
C SER A 53 10.57 -3.41 9.53
N PHE A 54 10.53 -2.35 8.74
CA PHE A 54 9.31 -1.92 8.05
C PHE A 54 8.89 -2.91 6.96
N LYS A 55 9.83 -3.49 6.22
CA LYS A 55 9.54 -4.47 5.17
C LYS A 55 8.85 -5.75 5.69
N GLU A 56 9.10 -6.13 6.94
CA GLU A 56 8.52 -7.34 7.55
C GLU A 56 7.19 -7.07 8.28
N MET A 57 6.77 -5.80 8.40
CA MET A 57 5.55 -5.40 9.10
C MET A 57 4.32 -5.46 8.20
N HIS A 58 3.15 -5.67 8.81
CA HIS A 58 1.90 -5.40 8.14
C HIS A 58 1.76 -3.88 7.89
N PRO A 59 1.21 -3.43 6.74
CA PRO A 59 1.09 -2.01 6.43
C PRO A 59 0.44 -1.18 7.53
N ALA A 60 -0.65 -1.65 8.14
CA ALA A 60 -1.31 -0.97 9.25
C ALA A 60 -0.41 -0.80 10.48
N ASP A 61 0.40 -1.81 10.85
CA ASP A 61 1.33 -1.72 11.98
C ASP A 61 2.45 -0.71 11.70
N ALA A 62 2.93 -0.67 10.45
CA ALA A 62 3.93 0.30 10.02
C ALA A 62 3.38 1.73 10.03
N ALA A 63 2.13 1.92 9.59
CA ALA A 63 1.43 3.21 9.64
C ALA A 63 1.26 3.69 11.09
N ASP A 64 0.80 2.81 11.97
CA ASP A 64 0.64 3.12 13.40
C ASP A 64 1.96 3.59 14.03
N ILE A 65 3.10 2.96 13.69
CA ILE A 65 4.42 3.42 14.18
C ILE A 65 4.71 4.84 13.68
N ILE A 66 4.52 5.10 12.39
CA ILE A 66 4.75 6.41 11.78
C ILE A 66 3.89 7.48 12.44
N GLU A 67 2.63 7.18 12.73
CA GLU A 67 1.71 8.10 13.41
C GLU A 67 2.13 8.47 14.83
N HIS A 68 2.78 7.53 15.54
CA HIS A 68 3.29 7.77 16.89
C HIS A 68 4.63 8.51 16.94
N LEU A 69 5.34 8.64 15.80
CA LEU A 69 6.52 9.49 15.71
C LEU A 69 6.13 10.98 15.77
N ASN A 70 7.02 11.82 16.27
CA ASN A 70 6.86 13.26 16.10
C ASN A 70 7.22 13.71 14.66
N GLU A 71 6.85 14.92 14.28
CA GLU A 71 7.07 15.47 12.95
C GLU A 71 8.55 15.38 12.49
N THR A 72 9.48 15.72 13.36
CA THR A 72 10.93 15.67 13.05
C THR A 72 11.40 14.24 12.78
N ASP A 73 10.93 13.28 13.59
CA ASP A 73 11.32 11.87 13.39
C ASP A 73 10.67 11.29 12.14
N ARG A 74 9.44 11.69 11.78
CA ARG A 74 8.80 11.32 10.50
C ARG A 74 9.58 11.87 9.31
N GLU A 75 9.95 13.14 9.35
CA GLU A 75 10.77 13.76 8.31
C GLU A 75 12.10 13.03 8.14
N ASN A 76 12.80 12.75 9.26
CA ASN A 76 14.06 12.03 9.26
C ASN A 76 13.90 10.60 8.73
N LEU A 77 12.82 9.89 9.11
CA LEU A 77 12.49 8.55 8.58
C LEU A 77 12.38 8.55 7.06
N ILE A 78 11.61 9.50 6.49
CA ILE A 78 11.42 9.59 5.04
C ILE A 78 12.72 9.95 4.31
N LYS A 79 13.59 10.71 4.94
CA LYS A 79 14.90 11.12 4.38
C LYS A 79 16.01 10.08 4.56
N LEU A 80 15.77 8.99 5.31
CA LEU A 80 16.78 7.95 5.48
C LEU A 80 17.19 7.34 4.13
N ASN A 81 18.48 7.14 3.94
CA ASN A 81 19.01 6.49 2.75
C ASN A 81 18.45 5.09 2.58
N ASN A 82 17.95 4.78 1.38
CA ASN A 82 17.33 3.50 1.02
C ASN A 82 16.01 3.16 1.75
N PHE A 83 15.45 4.05 2.56
CA PHE A 83 14.10 3.86 3.05
C PHE A 83 13.11 4.22 1.94
N LYS A 84 12.22 3.28 1.63
CA LYS A 84 11.10 3.49 0.73
C LYS A 84 9.83 3.24 1.51
N LEU A 85 8.97 4.22 1.54
CA LEU A 85 7.63 4.07 2.09
C LEU A 85 6.80 3.22 1.13
N GLU A 86 6.33 2.07 1.60
CA GLU A 86 5.46 1.19 0.83
C GLU A 86 4.12 1.90 0.56
N PRO A 87 3.57 1.82 -0.68
CA PRO A 87 2.30 2.47 -1.02
C PRO A 87 1.16 2.12 -0.06
N GLN A 88 1.02 0.85 0.31
CA GLN A 88 -0.02 0.37 1.22
C GLN A 88 0.11 0.97 2.63
N VAL A 89 1.35 1.21 3.11
CA VAL A 89 1.57 1.91 4.39
C VAL A 89 1.08 3.35 4.31
N PHE A 90 1.29 4.00 3.17
CA PHE A 90 0.84 5.38 2.99
C PHE A 90 -0.69 5.50 3.07
N VAL A 91 -1.43 4.53 2.52
CA VAL A 91 -2.90 4.50 2.56
C VAL A 91 -3.43 4.33 3.98
N GLU A 92 -2.78 3.51 4.79
CA GLU A 92 -3.18 3.25 6.18
C GLU A 92 -2.95 4.45 7.11
N LEU A 93 -2.13 5.43 6.69
CA LEU A 93 -1.89 6.65 7.49
C LEU A 93 -3.14 7.54 7.53
N ASN A 94 -3.38 8.18 8.67
CA ASN A 94 -4.42 9.21 8.73
C ASN A 94 -4.10 10.41 7.81
N GLU A 95 -5.14 11.08 7.34
CA GLU A 95 -5.08 12.16 6.34
C GLU A 95 -4.12 13.29 6.72
N SER A 96 -4.04 13.65 8.02
CA SER A 96 -3.15 14.71 8.47
C SER A 96 -1.68 14.35 8.32
N ILE A 97 -1.34 13.08 8.60
CA ILE A 97 0.03 12.54 8.44
C ILE A 97 0.37 12.34 6.96
N GLN A 98 -0.59 11.86 6.15
CA GLN A 98 -0.41 11.78 4.70
C GLN A 98 -0.05 13.15 4.12
N THR A 99 -0.81 14.19 4.48
CA THR A 99 -0.59 15.57 4.03
C THR A 99 0.77 16.14 4.51
N GLU A 100 1.21 15.74 5.70
CA GLU A 100 2.53 16.09 6.22
C GLU A 100 3.64 15.39 5.44
N ILE A 101 3.58 14.07 5.28
CA ILE A 101 4.62 13.23 4.67
C ILE A 101 4.82 13.57 3.20
N ILE A 102 3.74 13.86 2.45
CA ILE A 102 3.81 14.25 1.03
C ILE A 102 4.77 15.43 0.82
N LYS A 103 4.89 16.35 1.77
CA LYS A 103 5.78 17.51 1.67
C LYS A 103 7.27 17.13 1.63
N TYR A 104 7.61 15.97 2.18
CA TYR A 104 8.97 15.45 2.25
C TYR A 104 9.31 14.49 1.11
N LEU A 105 8.29 13.98 0.40
CA LEU A 105 8.46 13.06 -0.71
C LEU A 105 8.86 13.79 -2.00
N SER A 106 9.73 13.14 -2.77
CA SER A 106 10.00 13.59 -4.12
C SER A 106 8.80 13.35 -5.04
N LYS A 107 8.68 14.15 -6.10
CA LYS A 107 7.64 13.96 -7.13
C LYS A 107 7.68 12.52 -7.69
N ASP A 108 8.87 11.99 -7.96
CA ASP A 108 9.02 10.64 -8.52
C ASP A 108 8.53 9.57 -7.53
N THR A 109 8.77 9.77 -6.23
CA THR A 109 8.26 8.88 -5.18
C THR A 109 6.74 8.92 -5.11
N ILE A 110 6.13 10.09 -5.18
CA ILE A 110 4.66 10.23 -5.19
C ILE A 110 4.08 9.54 -6.43
N VAL A 111 4.69 9.72 -7.62
CA VAL A 111 4.27 9.03 -8.84
C VAL A 111 4.40 7.50 -8.70
N GLU A 112 5.47 7.01 -8.06
CA GLU A 112 5.66 5.58 -7.80
C GLU A 112 4.57 5.04 -6.84
N ILE A 113 4.24 5.80 -5.77
CA ILE A 113 3.15 5.46 -4.85
C ILE A 113 1.82 5.36 -5.62
N LEU A 114 1.45 6.39 -6.38
CA LEU A 114 0.18 6.44 -7.11
C LEU A 114 0.02 5.31 -8.15
N LYS A 115 1.11 4.85 -8.76
CA LYS A 115 1.09 3.73 -9.74
C LYS A 115 0.83 2.37 -9.11
N ASN A 116 1.10 2.23 -7.83
CA ASN A 116 0.95 0.97 -7.09
C ASN A 116 -0.30 0.95 -6.20
N LEU A 117 -1.10 2.01 -6.23
CA LEU A 117 -2.34 2.11 -5.48
C LEU A 117 -3.55 1.83 -6.37
N GLU A 118 -4.62 1.41 -5.75
CA GLU A 118 -5.94 1.37 -6.38
C GLU A 118 -6.44 2.78 -6.66
N SER A 119 -7.29 2.94 -7.66
CA SER A 119 -7.68 4.26 -8.17
C SER A 119 -8.39 5.13 -7.13
N ASP A 120 -9.19 4.56 -6.25
CA ASP A 120 -9.89 5.29 -5.19
C ASP A 120 -8.94 5.83 -4.12
N ASP A 121 -7.89 5.07 -3.76
CA ASP A 121 -6.87 5.53 -2.82
C ASP A 121 -5.93 6.57 -3.46
N ALA A 122 -5.59 6.39 -4.73
CA ALA A 122 -4.84 7.38 -5.47
C ALA A 122 -5.58 8.72 -5.58
N ILE A 123 -6.91 8.72 -5.73
CA ILE A 123 -7.75 9.92 -5.73
C ILE A 123 -7.67 10.65 -4.39
N LYS A 124 -7.81 9.95 -3.25
CA LYS A 124 -7.69 10.55 -1.91
C LYS A 124 -6.37 11.31 -1.74
N ILE A 125 -5.27 10.71 -2.21
CA ILE A 125 -3.95 11.36 -2.17
C ILE A 125 -3.93 12.63 -3.03
N LEU A 126 -4.43 12.54 -4.27
CA LEU A 126 -4.46 13.68 -5.19
C LEU A 126 -5.32 14.83 -4.68
N GLU A 127 -6.41 14.55 -3.98
CA GLU A 127 -7.29 15.56 -3.37
C GLU A 127 -6.59 16.37 -2.29
N ASN A 128 -5.65 15.77 -1.57
CA ASN A 128 -4.86 16.42 -0.52
C ASN A 128 -3.69 17.27 -1.06
N LEU A 129 -3.44 17.25 -2.38
CA LEU A 129 -2.37 18.02 -3.00
C LEU A 129 -2.85 19.39 -3.48
N GLU A 130 -1.95 20.38 -3.42
CA GLU A 130 -2.18 21.66 -4.09
C GLU A 130 -2.34 21.46 -5.61
N GLU A 131 -3.25 22.22 -6.24
CA GLU A 131 -3.59 22.08 -7.66
C GLU A 131 -2.37 22.07 -8.60
N LYS A 132 -1.36 22.91 -8.33
CA LYS A 132 -0.14 22.93 -9.12
C LYS A 132 0.61 21.60 -9.06
N ASN A 133 0.79 21.06 -7.86
CA ASN A 133 1.49 19.79 -7.65
C ASN A 133 0.68 18.61 -8.22
N LYS A 134 -0.65 18.64 -8.07
CA LYS A 134 -1.58 17.67 -8.66
C LYS A 134 -1.41 17.55 -10.17
N ASN A 135 -1.44 18.69 -10.88
CA ASN A 135 -1.27 18.72 -12.33
C ASN A 135 0.10 18.22 -12.79
N ASP A 136 1.17 18.59 -12.07
CA ASP A 136 2.53 18.15 -12.35
C ASP A 136 2.71 16.64 -12.15
N ILE A 137 2.09 16.08 -11.12
CA ILE A 137 2.12 14.64 -10.80
C ILE A 137 1.31 13.87 -11.83
N LEU A 138 0.07 14.29 -12.11
CA LEU A 138 -0.78 13.68 -13.15
C LEU A 138 -0.09 13.68 -14.52
N GLY A 139 0.62 14.78 -14.87
CA GLY A 139 1.40 14.86 -16.09
C GLY A 139 2.56 13.85 -16.18
N SER A 140 3.04 13.34 -15.05
CA SER A 140 4.16 12.39 -14.96
C SER A 140 3.72 10.93 -14.90
N LEU A 141 2.41 10.66 -14.73
CA LEU A 141 1.86 9.31 -14.74
C LEU A 141 1.79 8.75 -16.17
N PRO A 142 1.87 7.42 -16.32
CA PRO A 142 1.55 6.75 -17.58
C PRO A 142 0.18 7.18 -18.11
N PRO A 143 -0.03 7.24 -19.45
CA PRO A 143 -1.29 7.69 -20.03
C PRO A 143 -2.52 6.93 -19.56
N LYS A 144 -2.41 5.61 -19.33
CA LYS A 144 -3.49 4.74 -18.84
C LYS A 144 -3.93 5.18 -17.43
N ASP A 145 -2.98 5.24 -16.48
CA ASP A 145 -3.25 5.60 -15.08
C ASP A 145 -3.76 7.02 -14.96
N ARG A 146 -3.11 7.96 -15.68
CA ARG A 146 -3.56 9.35 -15.74
C ARG A 146 -4.98 9.50 -16.23
N PHE A 147 -5.39 8.74 -17.28
CA PHE A 147 -6.74 8.79 -17.81
C PHE A 147 -7.77 8.37 -16.75
N VAL A 148 -7.53 7.24 -16.07
CA VAL A 148 -8.40 6.72 -15.02
C VAL A 148 -8.58 7.74 -13.90
N LEU A 149 -7.47 8.33 -13.41
CA LEU A 149 -7.52 9.30 -12.32
C LEU A 149 -8.20 10.62 -12.74
N LEU A 150 -7.94 11.12 -13.96
CA LEU A 150 -8.63 12.31 -14.47
C LEU A 150 -10.12 12.08 -14.65
N GLU A 151 -10.53 10.91 -15.13
CA GLU A 151 -11.95 10.56 -15.26
C GLU A 151 -12.62 10.56 -13.87
N SER A 152 -12.02 9.89 -12.88
CA SER A 152 -12.53 9.85 -11.51
C SER A 152 -12.59 11.26 -10.91
N LEU A 153 -11.56 12.10 -11.10
CA LEU A 153 -11.52 13.49 -10.65
C LEU A 153 -12.56 14.39 -11.35
N SER A 154 -13.12 13.99 -12.49
CA SER A 154 -14.17 14.75 -13.19
C SER A 154 -15.57 14.59 -12.58
N TYR A 155 -15.79 13.57 -11.76
CA TYR A 155 -17.06 13.37 -11.08
C TYR A 155 -17.22 14.32 -9.88
N PRO A 156 -18.45 14.65 -9.45
CA PRO A 156 -18.69 15.42 -8.23
C PRO A 156 -18.05 14.74 -7.00
N GLU A 157 -17.50 15.52 -6.08
CA GLU A 157 -16.78 15.03 -4.89
C GLU A 157 -17.64 14.14 -4.00
N ASP A 158 -18.95 14.40 -3.92
CA ASP A 158 -19.92 13.66 -3.13
C ASP A 158 -20.59 12.51 -3.89
N SER A 159 -20.14 12.20 -5.10
CA SER A 159 -20.72 11.11 -5.90
C SER A 159 -20.06 9.75 -5.64
N ALA A 160 -20.82 8.67 -5.74
CA ALA A 160 -20.28 7.32 -5.68
C ALA A 160 -19.22 7.06 -6.78
N ALA A 161 -19.37 7.70 -7.95
CA ALA A 161 -18.42 7.57 -9.05
C ALA A 161 -17.03 8.11 -8.71
N ARG A 162 -16.96 9.13 -7.81
CA ARG A 162 -15.70 9.73 -7.36
C ARG A 162 -14.86 8.77 -6.53
N ILE A 163 -15.51 7.96 -5.68
CA ILE A 163 -14.89 7.07 -4.69
C ILE A 163 -14.94 5.58 -5.08
N MET A 164 -15.40 5.27 -6.31
CA MET A 164 -15.44 3.88 -6.74
C MET A 164 -14.07 3.41 -7.22
N GLN A 165 -13.72 2.20 -6.80
CA GLN A 165 -12.57 1.48 -7.33
C GLN A 165 -12.80 1.13 -8.81
N ARG A 166 -11.80 1.34 -9.64
CA ARG A 166 -11.87 1.06 -11.09
C ARG A 166 -11.25 -0.29 -11.45
N GLU A 167 -10.49 -0.85 -10.55
CA GLU A 167 -9.85 -2.14 -10.69
C GLU A 167 -10.81 -3.25 -10.28
N PHE A 168 -11.39 -3.95 -11.25
CA PHE A 168 -12.29 -5.07 -11.03
C PHE A 168 -12.10 -6.17 -12.06
N THR A 169 -12.45 -7.39 -11.68
CA THR A 169 -12.42 -8.56 -12.56
C THR A 169 -13.81 -8.80 -13.15
N ALA A 170 -13.92 -8.77 -14.49
CA ALA A 170 -15.15 -9.07 -15.19
C ALA A 170 -14.95 -10.17 -16.24
N ILE A 171 -15.96 -11.04 -16.39
CA ILE A 171 -15.99 -12.12 -17.38
C ILE A 171 -17.32 -12.14 -18.13
N PRO A 172 -17.34 -12.58 -19.40
CA PRO A 172 -18.57 -12.81 -20.13
C PRO A 172 -19.41 -13.94 -19.53
N SER A 173 -20.75 -13.81 -19.60
CA SER A 173 -21.68 -14.79 -19.06
C SER A 173 -21.65 -16.18 -19.71
N ASN A 174 -21.09 -16.28 -20.90
CA ASN A 174 -20.98 -17.54 -21.66
C ASN A 174 -19.68 -18.30 -21.41
N TRP A 175 -18.79 -17.81 -20.53
CA TRP A 175 -17.56 -18.53 -20.23
C TRP A 175 -17.80 -19.71 -19.27
N SER A 176 -17.06 -20.78 -19.52
CA SER A 176 -16.93 -21.89 -18.57
C SER A 176 -15.99 -21.54 -17.44
N VAL A 177 -16.06 -22.31 -16.34
CA VAL A 177 -15.14 -22.20 -15.22
C VAL A 177 -13.68 -22.34 -15.66
N GLY A 178 -13.38 -23.30 -16.58
CA GLY A 178 -12.03 -23.49 -17.12
C GLY A 178 -11.52 -22.25 -17.84
N GLN A 179 -12.32 -21.65 -18.74
CA GLN A 179 -11.94 -20.41 -19.43
C GLN A 179 -11.71 -19.24 -18.44
N THR A 180 -12.54 -19.17 -17.40
CA THR A 180 -12.37 -18.17 -16.34
C THR A 180 -11.03 -18.35 -15.64
N ILE A 181 -10.67 -19.57 -15.24
CA ILE A 181 -9.40 -19.86 -14.57
C ILE A 181 -8.20 -19.54 -15.47
N ASP A 182 -8.27 -19.89 -16.75
CA ASP A 182 -7.20 -19.61 -17.70
C ASP A 182 -7.02 -18.09 -17.87
N TYR A 183 -8.10 -17.34 -18.01
CA TYR A 183 -8.08 -15.87 -18.06
C TYR A 183 -7.45 -15.25 -16.81
N LEU A 184 -7.83 -15.72 -15.62
CA LEU A 184 -7.27 -15.23 -14.35
C LEU A 184 -5.77 -15.51 -14.20
N ARG A 185 -5.26 -16.56 -14.81
CA ARG A 185 -3.83 -16.93 -14.80
C ARG A 185 -3.00 -16.14 -15.81
N GLU A 186 -3.56 -15.86 -16.97
CA GLU A 186 -2.85 -15.26 -18.09
C GLU A 186 -2.87 -13.73 -18.06
N ASN A 187 -3.93 -13.13 -17.51
CA ASN A 187 -4.10 -11.69 -17.49
C ASN A 187 -3.40 -11.07 -16.29
N LYS A 188 -2.32 -10.34 -16.57
CA LYS A 188 -1.50 -9.64 -15.56
C LYS A 188 -2.04 -8.26 -15.17
N ASP A 189 -3.04 -7.76 -15.89
CA ASP A 189 -3.67 -6.44 -15.64
C ASP A 189 -4.83 -6.52 -14.63
N LEU A 190 -5.08 -7.71 -14.07
CA LEU A 190 -6.11 -7.88 -13.03
C LEU A 190 -5.61 -7.36 -11.67
N PRO A 191 -6.53 -6.93 -10.79
CA PRO A 191 -6.20 -6.62 -9.41
C PRO A 191 -5.49 -7.80 -8.73
N GLU A 192 -4.52 -7.52 -7.87
CA GLU A 192 -3.81 -8.57 -7.11
C GLU A 192 -4.75 -9.29 -6.16
N GLU A 193 -5.71 -8.57 -5.58
CA GLU A 193 -6.73 -9.11 -4.68
C GLU A 193 -8.13 -8.82 -5.21
N PHE A 194 -8.97 -9.86 -5.32
CA PHE A 194 -10.40 -9.73 -5.62
C PHE A 194 -11.20 -10.89 -5.00
N LEU A 195 -12.32 -10.57 -4.41
CA LEU A 195 -13.24 -11.53 -3.78
C LEU A 195 -14.35 -11.95 -4.73
N GLU A 196 -14.79 -11.05 -5.58
CA GLU A 196 -15.92 -11.21 -6.50
C GLU A 196 -15.46 -11.02 -7.95
N ILE A 197 -16.01 -11.83 -8.84
CA ILE A 197 -15.85 -11.70 -10.28
C ILE A 197 -17.19 -11.28 -10.85
N PHE A 198 -17.23 -10.16 -11.55
CA PHE A 198 -18.45 -9.66 -12.19
C PHE A 198 -18.72 -10.45 -13.48
N ILE A 199 -19.98 -10.85 -13.66
CA ILE A 199 -20.44 -11.46 -14.89
C ILE A 199 -21.16 -10.38 -15.71
N VAL A 200 -20.71 -10.18 -16.94
CA VAL A 200 -21.24 -9.15 -17.84
C VAL A 200 -21.89 -9.75 -19.09
N ASP A 201 -22.86 -9.02 -19.63
CA ASP A 201 -23.45 -9.32 -20.92
C ASP A 201 -22.59 -8.79 -22.11
N ASN A 202 -23.11 -8.92 -23.34
CA ASN A 202 -22.40 -8.46 -24.54
C ASN A 202 -22.28 -6.93 -24.66
N GLU A 203 -23.03 -6.17 -23.86
CA GLU A 203 -22.95 -4.71 -23.77
C GLU A 203 -22.08 -4.25 -22.58
N PHE A 204 -21.36 -5.20 -21.94
CA PHE A 204 -20.54 -4.98 -20.75
C PHE A 204 -21.35 -4.51 -19.51
N LYS A 205 -22.66 -4.85 -19.45
CA LYS A 205 -23.48 -4.57 -18.28
C LYS A 205 -23.39 -5.72 -17.28
N PRO A 206 -23.25 -5.42 -15.98
CA PRO A 206 -23.19 -6.45 -14.96
C PRO A 206 -24.56 -7.14 -14.80
N ILE A 207 -24.57 -8.46 -14.91
CA ILE A 207 -25.76 -9.31 -14.74
C ILE A 207 -25.70 -10.19 -13.50
N GLY A 208 -24.55 -10.26 -12.84
CA GLY A 208 -24.34 -11.00 -11.60
C GLY A 208 -22.90 -10.98 -11.16
N THR A 209 -22.64 -11.63 -10.01
CA THR A 209 -21.30 -11.87 -9.49
C THR A 209 -21.11 -13.32 -9.11
N VAL A 210 -19.87 -13.76 -9.07
CA VAL A 210 -19.48 -15.06 -8.53
C VAL A 210 -18.24 -14.90 -7.63
N PRO A 211 -18.28 -15.41 -6.39
CA PRO A 211 -17.11 -15.40 -5.54
C PRO A 211 -15.96 -16.18 -6.17
N SER A 212 -14.74 -15.64 -6.10
CA SER A 212 -13.52 -16.30 -6.60
C SER A 212 -13.33 -17.68 -5.98
N SER A 213 -13.68 -17.84 -4.71
CA SER A 213 -13.66 -19.13 -4.01
C SER A 213 -14.61 -20.17 -4.61
N LYS A 214 -15.75 -19.77 -5.20
CA LYS A 214 -16.69 -20.67 -5.85
C LYS A 214 -16.14 -21.16 -7.20
N VAL A 215 -15.49 -20.29 -7.97
CA VAL A 215 -14.82 -20.66 -9.22
C VAL A 215 -13.76 -21.74 -8.97
N LEU A 216 -12.93 -21.56 -7.91
CA LEU A 216 -11.90 -22.53 -7.55
C LEU A 216 -12.41 -23.89 -7.06
N ARG A 217 -13.66 -23.97 -6.59
CA ARG A 217 -14.28 -25.19 -6.03
C ARG A 217 -15.23 -25.90 -6.99
N THR A 218 -15.48 -25.31 -8.14
CA THR A 218 -16.36 -25.90 -9.17
C THR A 218 -15.49 -26.62 -10.19
N ALA A 219 -15.86 -27.89 -10.48
CA ALA A 219 -15.17 -28.73 -11.46
C ALA A 219 -15.58 -28.36 -12.88
#